data_214ca5b2602a5a969f8df051fafce028
#
_entry.id   214ca5b2602a5a969f8df051fafce028
#
_cell.length_a   1.000
_cell.length_b   1.000
_cell.length_c   1.000
_cell.angle_alpha   90.00
_cell.angle_beta   90.00
_cell.angle_gamma   90.00
#
_symmetry.space_group_name_H-M   'P 1'
#
loop_
_entity.id
_entity.type
_entity.pdbx_description
1 polymer ?
#
loop_
_entity_poly.entity_id
_entity_poly.type
_entity_poly.pdbx_seq_one_letter_code
_entity_poly.pdbx_strand_id
1 'polypeptide(L)'
;MSLGKKGLLAVIALMTSFSSASAHRLDEYLQATTIDLAQDLITLHLRLTPGVEVAERVLKQIDQNGNGILTPQEQHAYALQVAKGLSFSLNGKTLPLRLAISTFPAIAELKAGTGVISLQFNVQTFLKRGSYHLAYLNHGSGPDTVWLVNCLVPHDPSLHILGQKRSVDQASYALDFLID
;
A
#
# COMPACT_ATOMS: atom_id res chain seq x y z
N MET A 1 40.91 33.94 -43.30
CA MET A 1 40.92 32.85 -42.29
C MET A 1 39.60 32.87 -41.60
N SER A 2 38.75 31.92 -41.99
CA SER A 2 37.39 31.78 -41.45
C SER A 2 37.34 30.57 -40.51
N LEU A 3 37.22 30.83 -39.24
CA LEU A 3 36.94 29.80 -38.23
C LEU A 3 35.70 30.20 -37.45
N GLY A 4 34.71 29.33 -37.48
CA GLY A 4 33.88 29.09 -36.33
C GLY A 4 32.42 29.33 -36.43
N LYS A 5 31.69 28.75 -37.39
CA LYS A 5 30.19 28.64 -37.35
C LYS A 5 29.66 27.21 -37.12
N LYS A 6 30.48 26.30 -36.63
CA LYS A 6 30.08 24.87 -36.42
C LYS A 6 29.93 24.45 -34.95
N GLY A 7 30.15 25.38 -34.00
CA GLY A 7 30.10 25.05 -32.56
C GLY A 7 28.76 25.32 -31.83
N LEU A 8 27.79 25.96 -32.49
CA LEU A 8 26.58 26.45 -31.78
C LEU A 8 25.34 25.52 -31.96
N LEU A 9 25.43 24.51 -32.81
CA LEU A 9 24.30 23.59 -33.07
C LEU A 9 24.29 22.32 -32.23
N ALA A 10 25.35 22.05 -31.47
CA ALA A 10 25.45 20.83 -30.64
C ALA A 10 24.91 20.97 -29.20
N VAL A 11 24.62 22.19 -28.72
CA VAL A 11 24.17 22.43 -27.34
C VAL A 11 22.66 22.46 -27.18
N ILE A 12 21.88 22.58 -28.26
CA ILE A 12 20.41 22.66 -28.20
C ILE A 12 19.73 21.29 -28.18
N ALA A 13 20.44 20.20 -28.50
CA ALA A 13 19.85 18.84 -28.56
C ALA A 13 19.80 18.08 -27.23
N LEU A 14 20.28 18.65 -26.12
CA LEU A 14 20.39 17.94 -24.83
C LEU A 14 19.34 18.36 -23.77
N MET A 15 18.34 19.14 -24.11
CA MET A 15 17.34 19.63 -23.16
C MET A 15 15.91 19.09 -23.34
N THR A 16 15.71 18.01 -24.04
CA THR A 16 14.34 17.48 -24.27
C THR A 16 14.08 16.07 -23.72
N SER A 17 14.72 15.67 -22.62
CA SER A 17 14.49 14.32 -22.06
C SER A 17 14.15 14.30 -20.56
N PHE A 18 13.37 15.26 -20.06
CA PHE A 18 12.82 15.21 -18.71
C PHE A 18 11.31 15.28 -18.75
N SER A 19 10.69 14.24 -19.19
CA SER A 19 9.27 14.06 -18.96
C SER A 19 8.93 12.59 -19.11
N SER A 20 8.59 11.91 -18.03
CA SER A 20 7.69 10.76 -17.99
C SER A 20 7.72 9.95 -16.70
N ALA A 21 8.31 10.42 -15.62
CA ALA A 21 8.24 9.68 -14.34
C ALA A 21 6.99 10.01 -13.50
N SER A 22 6.14 10.93 -13.95
CA SER A 22 4.95 11.39 -13.19
C SER A 22 3.63 10.83 -13.70
N ALA A 23 3.57 10.24 -14.89
CA ALA A 23 2.33 9.82 -15.52
C ALA A 23 1.66 8.60 -14.85
N HIS A 24 2.44 7.66 -14.30
CA HIS A 24 1.90 6.44 -13.67
C HIS A 24 1.21 6.63 -12.31
N ARG A 25 1.25 7.82 -11.72
CA ARG A 25 0.60 8.09 -10.42
C ARG A 25 -0.78 8.74 -10.54
N LEU A 26 -1.21 9.13 -11.71
CA LEU A 26 -2.45 9.89 -11.86
C LEU A 26 -3.68 9.00 -12.02
N ASP A 27 -3.53 7.83 -12.62
CA ASP A 27 -4.61 6.93 -13.03
C ASP A 27 -4.74 5.65 -12.18
N GLU A 28 -3.85 5.44 -11.21
CA GLU A 28 -3.80 4.21 -10.40
C GLU A 28 -4.32 4.43 -8.97
N TYR A 29 -4.86 3.37 -8.38
CA TYR A 29 -5.15 3.30 -6.96
C TYR A 29 -4.10 2.45 -6.25
N LEU A 30 -3.07 3.09 -5.72
CA LEU A 30 -1.99 2.40 -5.01
C LEU A 30 -2.46 1.92 -3.64
N GLN A 31 -2.32 0.62 -3.39
CA GLN A 31 -2.55 -0.04 -2.10
C GLN A 31 -1.23 -0.66 -1.60
N ALA A 32 -0.56 0.03 -0.71
CA ALA A 32 0.72 -0.41 -0.16
C ALA A 32 0.53 -0.99 1.25
N THR A 33 0.88 -2.26 1.42
CA THR A 33 0.85 -2.96 2.72
C THR A 33 2.25 -3.13 3.28
N THR A 34 2.43 -2.76 4.53
CA THR A 34 3.64 -3.06 5.31
C THR A 34 3.26 -3.94 6.48
N ILE A 35 3.97 -5.07 6.64
CA ILE A 35 3.76 -6.03 7.73
C ILE A 35 4.84 -5.82 8.77
N ASP A 36 4.44 -5.64 10.03
CA ASP A 36 5.32 -5.57 11.19
C ASP A 36 5.10 -6.79 12.08
N LEU A 37 6.19 -7.51 12.40
CA LEU A 37 6.17 -8.75 13.14
C LEU A 37 6.61 -8.56 14.59
N ALA A 38 5.75 -8.95 15.53
CA ALA A 38 6.11 -9.19 16.91
C ALA A 38 5.51 -10.52 17.39
N GLN A 39 5.99 -11.06 18.52
CA GLN A 39 5.56 -12.38 18.99
C GLN A 39 4.09 -12.43 19.42
N ASP A 40 3.58 -11.34 19.98
CA ASP A 40 2.22 -11.22 20.50
C ASP A 40 1.27 -10.50 19.54
N LEU A 41 1.80 -9.79 18.55
CA LEU A 41 1.03 -8.97 17.63
C LEU A 41 1.69 -8.89 16.26
N ILE A 42 0.95 -9.19 15.21
CA ILE A 42 1.34 -8.84 13.84
C ILE A 42 0.48 -7.68 13.38
N THR A 43 1.12 -6.61 12.92
CA THR A 43 0.43 -5.40 12.48
C THR A 43 0.56 -5.23 10.95
N LEU A 44 -0.56 -4.98 10.29
CA LEU A 44 -0.60 -4.62 8.88
C LEU A 44 -0.91 -3.13 8.76
N HIS A 45 0.00 -2.37 8.22
CA HIS A 45 -0.18 -0.97 7.87
C HIS A 45 -0.51 -0.88 6.38
N LEU A 46 -1.75 -0.53 6.07
CA LEU A 46 -2.23 -0.39 4.70
C LEU A 46 -2.38 1.09 4.37
N ARG A 47 -1.69 1.54 3.33
CA ARG A 47 -1.75 2.90 2.81
C ARG A 47 -2.41 2.87 1.44
N LEU A 48 -3.51 3.60 1.31
CA LEU A 48 -4.33 3.67 0.11
C LEU A 48 -4.22 5.07 -0.48
N THR A 49 -3.64 5.17 -1.66
CA THR A 49 -3.39 6.46 -2.33
C THR A 49 -4.07 6.45 -3.69
N PRO A 50 -5.26 7.04 -3.83
CA PRO A 50 -5.90 7.19 -5.13
C PRO A 50 -5.18 8.27 -5.93
N GLY A 51 -4.85 7.97 -7.18
CA GLY A 51 -4.41 8.97 -8.14
C GLY A 51 -5.57 9.91 -8.53
N VAL A 52 -5.24 11.02 -9.17
CA VAL A 52 -6.21 12.10 -9.49
C VAL A 52 -7.41 11.58 -10.29
N GLU A 53 -7.17 10.73 -11.31
CA GLU A 53 -8.21 10.24 -12.21
C GLU A 53 -9.13 9.19 -11.56
N VAL A 54 -8.66 8.52 -10.51
CA VAL A 54 -9.44 7.51 -9.80
C VAL A 54 -10.06 8.01 -8.50
N ALA A 55 -9.63 9.18 -8.01
CA ALA A 55 -10.02 9.73 -6.71
C ALA A 55 -11.54 9.88 -6.56
N GLU A 56 -12.24 10.38 -7.57
CA GLU A 56 -13.70 10.53 -7.53
C GLU A 56 -14.42 9.16 -7.43
N ARG A 57 -13.89 8.12 -8.05
CA ARG A 57 -14.46 6.76 -7.96
C ARG A 57 -14.25 6.17 -6.56
N VAL A 58 -13.08 6.44 -5.94
CA VAL A 58 -12.81 6.02 -4.56
C VAL A 58 -13.65 6.82 -3.58
N LEU A 59 -13.76 8.15 -3.76
CA LEU A 59 -14.59 9.01 -2.91
C LEU A 59 -16.06 8.57 -2.89
N LYS A 60 -16.63 8.17 -4.04
CA LYS A 60 -18.00 7.63 -4.11
C LYS A 60 -18.20 6.33 -3.32
N GLN A 61 -17.14 5.57 -3.07
CA GLN A 61 -17.20 4.37 -2.23
C GLN A 61 -17.17 4.73 -0.74
N ILE A 62 -16.62 5.88 -0.37
CA ILE A 62 -16.50 6.35 1.00
C ILE A 62 -17.69 7.23 1.37
N ASP A 63 -17.90 8.32 0.62
CA ASP A 63 -19.03 9.27 0.77
C ASP A 63 -20.28 8.67 0.11
N GLN A 64 -20.97 7.82 0.85
CA GLN A 64 -22.12 7.06 0.32
C GLN A 64 -23.37 7.93 0.13
N ASN A 65 -23.50 9.01 0.89
CA ASN A 65 -24.63 9.93 0.80
C ASN A 65 -24.37 11.10 -0.18
N GLY A 66 -23.13 11.25 -0.68
CA GLY A 66 -22.74 12.25 -1.67
C GLY A 66 -22.76 13.70 -1.17
N ASN A 67 -22.67 13.90 0.15
CA ASN A 67 -22.76 15.25 0.74
C ASN A 67 -21.43 16.01 0.79
N GLY A 68 -20.34 15.38 0.37
CA GLY A 68 -18.99 15.97 0.37
C GLY A 68 -18.34 16.04 1.75
N ILE A 69 -18.82 15.29 2.72
CA ILE A 69 -18.27 15.20 4.09
C ILE A 69 -18.02 13.72 4.41
N LEU A 70 -16.78 13.36 4.69
CA LEU A 70 -16.45 12.00 5.13
C LEU A 70 -16.72 11.86 6.63
N THR A 71 -17.89 11.37 6.97
CA THR A 71 -18.27 11.13 8.38
C THR A 71 -17.46 9.98 8.98
N PRO A 72 -17.26 9.93 10.31
CA PRO A 72 -16.59 8.80 10.97
C PRO A 72 -17.24 7.44 10.66
N GLN A 73 -18.58 7.41 10.47
CA GLN A 73 -19.32 6.21 10.11
C GLN A 73 -18.97 5.73 8.71
N GLU A 74 -18.90 6.62 7.73
CA GLU A 74 -18.52 6.30 6.36
C GLU A 74 -17.05 5.85 6.27
N GLN A 75 -16.14 6.55 6.96
CA GLN A 75 -14.75 6.18 7.08
C GLN A 75 -14.59 4.77 7.65
N HIS A 76 -15.31 4.47 8.74
CA HIS A 76 -15.28 3.15 9.37
C HIS A 76 -15.86 2.05 8.45
N ALA A 77 -17.00 2.34 7.80
CA ALA A 77 -17.64 1.41 6.86
C ALA A 77 -16.70 1.07 5.69
N TYR A 78 -16.03 2.08 5.13
CA TYR A 78 -15.05 1.89 4.08
C TYR A 78 -13.85 1.06 4.55
N ALA A 79 -13.29 1.35 5.74
CA ALA A 79 -12.19 0.57 6.30
C ALA A 79 -12.56 -0.92 6.50
N LEU A 80 -13.79 -1.22 6.95
CA LEU A 80 -14.31 -2.58 7.05
C LEU A 80 -14.54 -3.23 5.69
N GLN A 81 -14.94 -2.46 4.68
CA GLN A 81 -15.05 -2.96 3.31
C GLN A 81 -13.66 -3.35 2.76
N VAL A 82 -12.65 -2.52 2.97
CA VAL A 82 -11.26 -2.84 2.61
C VAL A 82 -10.81 -4.13 3.32
N ALA A 83 -11.09 -4.26 4.61
CA ALA A 83 -10.72 -5.46 5.39
C ALA A 83 -11.26 -6.76 4.80
N LYS A 84 -12.47 -6.76 4.19
CA LYS A 84 -13.05 -7.93 3.53
C LYS A 84 -12.26 -8.40 2.30
N GLY A 85 -11.52 -7.49 1.67
CA GLY A 85 -10.63 -7.80 0.57
C GLY A 85 -9.25 -8.33 0.99
N LEU A 86 -8.97 -8.41 2.29
CA LEU A 86 -7.70 -8.87 2.82
C LEU A 86 -7.83 -10.29 3.38
N SER A 87 -6.84 -11.12 3.16
CA SER A 87 -6.70 -12.38 3.87
C SER A 87 -5.31 -12.53 4.47
N PHE A 88 -5.28 -13.14 5.65
CA PHE A 88 -4.06 -13.36 6.41
C PHE A 88 -4.10 -14.76 7.03
N SER A 89 -3.03 -15.50 6.89
CA SER A 89 -2.89 -16.79 7.54
C SER A 89 -1.49 -17.00 8.10
N LEU A 90 -1.43 -17.82 9.14
CA LEU A 90 -0.18 -18.26 9.77
C LEU A 90 -0.20 -19.78 9.88
N ASN A 91 0.84 -20.44 9.34
CA ASN A 91 0.92 -21.92 9.25
C ASN A 91 -0.37 -22.55 8.65
N GLY A 92 -0.92 -21.91 7.61
CA GLY A 92 -2.14 -22.36 6.92
C GLY A 92 -3.46 -22.08 7.66
N LYS A 93 -3.41 -21.56 8.89
CA LYS A 93 -4.61 -21.17 9.64
C LYS A 93 -4.93 -19.70 9.36
N THR A 94 -6.12 -19.42 8.84
CA THR A 94 -6.64 -18.05 8.67
C THR A 94 -6.83 -17.37 10.01
N LEU A 95 -6.34 -16.16 10.15
CA LEU A 95 -6.47 -15.35 11.36
C LEU A 95 -7.25 -14.06 11.07
N PRO A 96 -8.11 -13.61 12.00
CA PRO A 96 -8.91 -12.42 11.80
C PRO A 96 -8.07 -11.15 11.85
N LEU A 97 -8.30 -10.27 10.88
CA LEU A 97 -7.78 -8.90 10.87
C LEU A 97 -8.74 -7.99 11.65
N ARG A 98 -8.23 -7.34 12.68
CA ARG A 98 -9.01 -6.38 13.49
C ARG A 98 -8.57 -4.96 13.17
N LEU A 99 -9.48 -4.14 12.66
CA LEU A 99 -9.21 -2.71 12.44
C LEU A 99 -8.86 -2.05 13.79
N ALA A 100 -7.67 -1.49 13.88
CA ALA A 100 -7.18 -0.80 15.07
C ALA A 100 -7.18 0.72 14.90
N ILE A 101 -6.73 1.21 13.74
CA ILE A 101 -6.64 2.64 13.45
C ILE A 101 -7.10 2.86 12.01
N SER A 102 -7.83 3.95 11.79
CA SER A 102 -8.13 4.46 10.45
C SER A 102 -7.99 5.97 10.44
N THR A 103 -7.29 6.49 9.44
CA THR A 103 -7.08 7.93 9.24
C THR A 103 -7.38 8.26 7.79
N PHE A 104 -8.17 9.30 7.59
CA PHE A 104 -8.57 9.76 6.26
C PHE A 104 -8.11 11.20 6.07
N PRO A 105 -7.55 11.53 4.90
CA PRO A 105 -7.17 12.89 4.58
C PRO A 105 -8.39 13.73 4.19
N ALA A 106 -8.20 15.02 4.01
CA ALA A 106 -9.23 15.88 3.46
C ALA A 106 -9.61 15.48 2.03
N ILE A 107 -10.87 15.66 1.64
CA ILE A 107 -11.36 15.35 0.28
C ILE A 107 -10.53 16.04 -0.79
N ALA A 108 -10.12 17.29 -0.54
CA ALA A 108 -9.28 18.04 -1.47
C ALA A 108 -7.92 17.37 -1.73
N GLU A 109 -7.32 16.76 -0.70
CA GLU A 109 -6.05 16.03 -0.82
C GLU A 109 -6.24 14.72 -1.60
N LEU A 110 -7.36 14.00 -1.38
CA LEU A 110 -7.70 12.81 -2.17
C LEU A 110 -7.85 13.16 -3.65
N LYS A 111 -8.61 14.23 -3.96
CA LYS A 111 -8.83 14.71 -5.34
C LYS A 111 -7.54 15.20 -6.00
N ALA A 112 -6.60 15.71 -5.22
CA ALA A 112 -5.29 16.13 -5.72
C ALA A 112 -4.31 14.95 -5.92
N GLY A 113 -4.68 13.70 -5.58
CA GLY A 113 -3.79 12.53 -5.64
C GLY A 113 -2.66 12.55 -4.60
N THR A 114 -2.74 13.42 -3.60
CA THR A 114 -1.74 13.55 -2.53
C THR A 114 -2.22 12.99 -1.20
N GLY A 115 -3.53 12.75 -1.06
CA GLY A 115 -4.13 12.22 0.15
C GLY A 115 -3.87 10.73 0.30
N VAL A 116 -3.55 10.31 1.53
CA VAL A 116 -3.32 8.91 1.89
C VAL A 116 -4.33 8.49 2.95
N ILE A 117 -5.17 7.50 2.63
CA ILE A 117 -5.97 6.80 3.63
C ILE A 117 -5.06 5.78 4.31
N SER A 118 -4.92 5.86 5.62
CA SER A 118 -4.09 4.95 6.40
C SER A 118 -4.97 4.07 7.27
N LEU A 119 -4.84 2.75 7.10
CA LEU A 119 -5.55 1.74 7.88
C LEU A 119 -4.54 0.85 8.59
N GLN A 120 -4.76 0.58 9.86
CA GLN A 120 -3.97 -0.38 10.61
C GLN A 120 -4.87 -1.53 11.04
N PHE A 121 -4.44 -2.76 10.72
CA PHE A 121 -5.09 -3.99 11.16
C PHE A 121 -4.14 -4.77 12.06
N ASN A 122 -4.69 -5.29 13.13
CA ASN A 122 -3.97 -6.10 14.10
C ASN A 122 -4.41 -7.57 13.99
N VAL A 123 -3.42 -8.47 14.05
CA VAL A 123 -3.60 -9.90 14.21
C VAL A 123 -2.99 -10.30 15.53
N GLN A 124 -3.84 -10.64 16.50
CA GLN A 124 -3.36 -11.12 17.80
C GLN A 124 -2.72 -12.49 17.63
N THR A 125 -1.51 -12.62 18.10
CA THR A 125 -0.71 -13.85 18.07
C THR A 125 -0.15 -14.14 19.46
N PHE A 126 0.41 -15.32 19.63
CA PHE A 126 1.19 -15.74 20.82
C PHE A 126 2.25 -16.71 20.33
N LEU A 127 3.17 -16.18 19.52
CA LEU A 127 4.18 -16.96 18.83
C LEU A 127 5.21 -17.43 19.84
N LYS A 128 5.55 -18.71 19.73
CA LYS A 128 6.59 -19.35 20.56
C LYS A 128 7.80 -19.66 19.68
N ARG A 129 8.87 -20.10 20.28
CA ARG A 129 10.04 -20.64 19.59
C ARG A 129 9.60 -21.66 18.53
N GLY A 130 10.07 -21.47 17.28
CA GLY A 130 9.75 -22.35 16.16
C GLY A 130 9.69 -21.63 14.81
N SER A 131 9.44 -22.40 13.76
CA SER A 131 9.32 -21.91 12.38
C SER A 131 7.87 -21.59 12.03
N TYR A 132 7.69 -20.51 11.28
CA TYR A 132 6.39 -19.99 10.88
C TYR A 132 6.37 -19.67 9.39
N HIS A 133 5.19 -19.90 8.78
CA HIS A 133 4.86 -19.49 7.44
C HIS A 133 3.67 -18.54 7.48
N LEU A 134 3.88 -17.29 7.08
CA LEU A 134 2.85 -16.26 6.93
C LEU A 134 2.45 -16.17 5.47
N ALA A 135 1.16 -16.13 5.19
CA ALA A 135 0.64 -15.77 3.88
C ALA A 135 -0.36 -14.61 4.01
N TYR A 136 -0.17 -13.62 3.15
CA TYR A 136 -1.02 -12.44 3.02
C TYR A 136 -1.48 -12.29 1.57
N LEU A 137 -2.71 -11.81 1.41
CA LEU A 137 -3.28 -11.54 0.10
C LEU A 137 -4.23 -10.34 0.20
N ASN A 138 -4.10 -9.42 -0.76
CA ASN A 138 -5.00 -8.30 -0.95
C ASN A 138 -5.80 -8.52 -2.24
N HIS A 139 -7.07 -8.88 -2.11
CA HIS A 139 -8.05 -8.96 -3.19
C HIS A 139 -8.83 -7.64 -3.36
N GLY A 140 -8.40 -6.59 -2.66
CA GLY A 140 -9.09 -5.30 -2.66
C GLY A 140 -9.35 -4.84 -4.08
N SER A 141 -10.62 -4.68 -4.41
CA SER A 141 -11.04 -4.12 -5.68
C SER A 141 -11.14 -2.61 -5.56
N GLY A 142 -10.52 -1.93 -6.48
CA GLY A 142 -10.66 -0.49 -6.68
C GLY A 142 -10.49 -0.20 -8.16
N PRO A 143 -10.76 1.02 -8.60
CA PRO A 143 -10.46 1.40 -9.96
C PRO A 143 -8.93 1.35 -10.16
N ASP A 144 -8.49 0.63 -11.20
CA ASP A 144 -7.08 0.60 -11.65
C ASP A 144 -6.08 0.38 -10.49
N THR A 145 -6.33 -0.67 -9.69
CA THR A 145 -5.58 -0.94 -8.45
C THR A 145 -4.21 -1.53 -8.72
N VAL A 146 -3.20 -0.97 -8.05
CA VAL A 146 -1.83 -1.47 -7.98
C VAL A 146 -1.48 -1.81 -6.54
N TRP A 147 -0.87 -2.98 -6.32
CA TRP A 147 -0.51 -3.45 -4.99
C TRP A 147 0.99 -3.39 -4.75
N LEU A 148 1.37 -3.06 -3.54
CA LEU A 148 2.72 -3.25 -3.01
C LEU A 148 2.63 -3.94 -1.66
N VAL A 149 3.53 -4.89 -1.40
CA VAL A 149 3.60 -5.53 -0.09
C VAL A 149 5.04 -5.76 0.34
N ASN A 150 5.32 -5.48 1.61
CA ASN A 150 6.62 -5.71 2.22
C ASN A 150 6.48 -6.04 3.71
N CYS A 151 7.51 -6.66 4.29
CA CYS A 151 7.67 -6.84 5.73
C CYS A 151 8.79 -5.93 6.23
N LEU A 152 8.59 -5.29 7.37
CA LEU A 152 9.65 -4.58 8.08
C LEU A 152 10.67 -5.57 8.64
N VAL A 153 11.89 -5.11 8.81
CA VAL A 153 12.88 -5.85 9.59
C VAL A 153 12.37 -5.91 11.03
N PRO A 154 12.20 -7.10 11.62
CA PRO A 154 11.71 -7.22 12.99
C PRO A 154 12.61 -6.49 13.98
N HIS A 155 11.98 -5.81 14.96
CA HIS A 155 12.71 -5.18 16.06
C HIS A 155 13.16 -6.18 17.12
N ASP A 156 12.44 -7.30 17.27
CA ASP A 156 12.79 -8.37 18.19
C ASP A 156 13.94 -9.21 17.59
N PRO A 157 15.11 -9.25 18.26
CA PRO A 157 16.27 -9.97 17.75
C PRO A 157 16.08 -11.50 17.70
N SER A 158 15.07 -12.05 18.37
CA SER A 158 14.73 -13.48 18.27
C SER A 158 13.94 -13.83 17.00
N LEU A 159 13.44 -12.83 16.26
CA LEU A 159 12.69 -13.00 15.01
C LEU A 159 13.64 -12.92 13.81
N HIS A 160 13.79 -14.02 13.08
CA HIS A 160 14.67 -14.10 11.92
C HIS A 160 13.85 -14.39 10.64
N ILE A 161 13.90 -13.49 9.67
CA ILE A 161 13.30 -13.70 8.35
C ILE A 161 14.18 -14.67 7.57
N LEU A 162 13.62 -15.80 7.16
CA LEU A 162 14.30 -16.85 6.41
C LEU A 162 14.10 -16.71 4.90
N GLY A 163 12.92 -16.27 4.47
CA GLY A 163 12.59 -16.11 3.06
C GLY A 163 11.33 -15.33 2.84
N GLN A 164 11.21 -14.71 1.67
CA GLN A 164 10.03 -13.96 1.27
C GLN A 164 9.75 -14.13 -0.22
N LYS A 165 8.48 -14.18 -0.58
CA LYS A 165 8.01 -14.31 -1.96
C LYS A 165 6.81 -13.40 -2.20
N ARG A 166 6.77 -12.74 -3.35
CA ARG A 166 5.64 -11.92 -3.82
C ARG A 166 5.10 -12.49 -5.13
N SER A 167 3.81 -12.32 -5.39
CA SER A 167 3.27 -12.46 -6.74
C SER A 167 3.80 -11.37 -7.67
N VAL A 168 3.67 -11.58 -8.97
CA VAL A 168 4.13 -10.61 -9.98
C VAL A 168 3.43 -9.26 -9.82
N ASP A 169 2.14 -9.28 -9.52
CA ASP A 169 1.30 -8.10 -9.26
C ASP A 169 1.44 -7.55 -7.83
N GLN A 170 2.26 -8.20 -6.98
CA GLN A 170 2.45 -7.87 -5.57
C GLN A 170 1.17 -7.86 -4.71
N ALA A 171 0.08 -8.48 -5.18
CA ALA A 171 -1.14 -8.64 -4.41
C ALA A 171 -0.99 -9.71 -3.31
N SER A 172 -0.11 -10.70 -3.50
CA SER A 172 0.17 -11.76 -2.52
C SER A 172 1.61 -11.73 -2.01
N TYR A 173 1.76 -12.13 -0.74
CA TYR A 173 3.04 -12.19 -0.04
C TYR A 173 3.11 -13.41 0.86
N ALA A 174 4.19 -14.13 0.75
CA ALA A 174 4.54 -15.22 1.64
C ALA A 174 5.86 -14.93 2.34
N LEU A 175 5.93 -15.24 3.63
CA LEU A 175 7.09 -14.99 4.48
C LEU A 175 7.35 -16.19 5.37
N ASP A 176 8.57 -16.72 5.30
CA ASP A 176 9.06 -17.74 6.22
C ASP A 176 9.95 -17.08 7.27
N PHE A 177 9.70 -17.34 8.54
CA PHE A 177 10.49 -16.79 9.64
C PHE A 177 10.61 -17.79 10.79
N LEU A 178 11.64 -17.58 11.63
CA LEU A 178 11.97 -18.38 12.80
C LEU A 178 11.92 -17.49 14.04
N ILE A 179 11.52 -18.06 15.15
CA ILE A 179 11.68 -17.50 16.50
C ILE A 179 12.59 -18.44 17.32
N ASP A 180 13.68 -17.90 17.83
CA ASP A 180 14.65 -18.60 18.68
C ASP A 180 14.18 -18.81 20.12
#